data_cd90c2aaf9c17105a180fdca55cee39c
#
_entry.id   cd90c2aaf9c17105a180fdca55cee39c
#
_cell.length_a   1.000
_cell.length_b   1.000
_cell.length_c   1.000
_cell.angle_alpha   90.00
_cell.angle_beta   90.00
_cell.angle_gamma   90.00
#
_symmetry.space_group_name_H-M   'P 1'
#
loop_
_entity.id
_entity.type
_entity.pdbx_description
1 polymer ?
#
loop_
_entity_poly.entity_id
_entity_poly.type
_entity_poly.pdbx_seq_one_letter_code
_entity_poly.pdbx_strand_id
1 'polypeptide(L)'
;MCGVVGAFVFVNSRFSVTVPYLERMRDTMVHRGPDGAGVWISPDARVGLGHRRLSIVDLSDAAAQPMANADGTLLVSFNGEIYNHAAIRKDLERTGRYRWKTDHSDTEVILHAFAEWGIECLERFRGMFAFALWDQARRELWLVRDRIGVKPLYYSVHHGRIVFASEIKALLEDPDQARAVHPEAFYHYLSFLTTPAPQTMFDGISKLAAGTWLRVRDSGSIEEHCYWDVWDRAEPLDSASEGEIRERLIASLRESVSLRKVSDVPVGVFLSGGIDSSTNTALFSEGEAGPVRTFSIGYEGDHASYRNELYYARRMAAQVGAEHHERLLNADELIDFLPTMVLLQDEPIADPVCFPVYCVSKLARENGVIVCQVGEGADELFCGYPLWKTTLALQRWSDWPVPAVLKRLGLSALRLAGRDRSPRYEWLRRSAEGEPVFWSGAEAFTEAHKQRLIARDFRRKIEARSSWEALQPVRRRFDEAAWDRSGLNWMTYADLRLRLPELLLMRVDKMSMGASLEARVPFLDHKFVELAMSIPTRIKIGDGRLKYLLKKAVRGLIPEELIDRPKQGFGVPVHEWFFGRLGERTRAELDRFCRDTGYFDRREVFRLIDAGAGVQVWYLLNFALWWRAYVAR
;
A
#
# COMPACT_ATOMS: atom_id res chain seq x y z
N MET A 1 -0.05 -12.41 9.81
CA MET A 1 -1.10 -11.79 8.94
C MET A 1 -1.92 -12.86 8.25
N CYS A 2 -3.14 -12.50 7.84
CA CYS A 2 -4.18 -13.48 7.55
C CYS A 2 -4.84 -13.21 6.20
N GLY A 3 -5.72 -14.11 5.77
CA GLY A 3 -6.64 -13.91 4.66
C GLY A 3 -8.08 -13.91 5.17
N VAL A 4 -8.79 -12.81 5.01
CA VAL A 4 -10.20 -12.64 5.35
C VAL A 4 -11.04 -12.84 4.09
N VAL A 5 -12.16 -13.52 4.21
CA VAL A 5 -13.15 -13.66 3.15
C VAL A 5 -14.55 -13.80 3.76
N GLY A 6 -15.57 -13.37 3.03
CA GLY A 6 -16.95 -13.61 3.45
C GLY A 6 -17.97 -13.08 2.47
N ALA A 7 -19.23 -13.37 2.79
CA ALA A 7 -20.38 -12.91 2.05
C ALA A 7 -21.56 -12.60 2.99
N PHE A 8 -22.33 -11.59 2.65
CA PHE A 8 -23.60 -11.27 3.29
C PHE A 8 -24.70 -11.13 2.23
N VAL A 9 -25.73 -11.96 2.35
CA VAL A 9 -26.86 -12.06 1.42
C VAL A 9 -28.03 -11.22 1.92
N PHE A 10 -28.52 -10.32 1.10
CA PHE A 10 -29.61 -9.40 1.43
C PHE A 10 -30.96 -10.12 1.46
N VAL A 11 -31.91 -9.56 2.18
CA VAL A 11 -33.22 -10.19 2.47
C VAL A 11 -33.99 -10.64 1.21
N ASN A 12 -33.82 -9.94 0.12
CA ASN A 12 -34.54 -10.19 -1.15
C ASN A 12 -33.83 -11.19 -2.11
N SER A 13 -32.67 -11.69 -1.73
CA SER A 13 -31.90 -12.64 -2.54
C SER A 13 -32.23 -14.08 -2.19
N ARG A 14 -32.14 -14.98 -3.18
CA ARG A 14 -32.29 -16.44 -3.02
C ARG A 14 -30.96 -17.17 -2.85
N PHE A 15 -29.84 -16.45 -2.91
CA PHE A 15 -28.52 -17.03 -2.71
C PHE A 15 -28.37 -17.54 -1.27
N SER A 16 -27.66 -18.64 -1.09
CA SER A 16 -27.30 -19.17 0.22
C SER A 16 -25.80 -19.41 0.28
N VAL A 17 -25.18 -18.94 1.35
CA VAL A 17 -23.76 -19.17 1.60
C VAL A 17 -23.56 -20.61 2.04
N THR A 18 -22.59 -21.30 1.42
CA THR A 18 -22.26 -22.70 1.74
C THR A 18 -20.79 -22.84 2.13
N VAL A 19 -20.44 -23.89 2.88
CA VAL A 19 -19.05 -24.19 3.25
C VAL A 19 -18.16 -24.32 2.02
N PRO A 20 -18.51 -25.11 0.97
CA PRO A 20 -17.67 -25.22 -0.22
C PRO A 20 -17.48 -23.90 -0.98
N TYR A 21 -18.48 -23.00 -0.96
CA TYR A 21 -18.35 -21.67 -1.55
C TYR A 21 -17.28 -20.83 -0.85
N LEU A 22 -17.35 -20.76 0.50
CA LEU A 22 -16.37 -20.01 1.27
C LEU A 22 -14.97 -20.63 1.22
N GLU A 23 -14.88 -21.96 1.21
CA GLU A 23 -13.59 -22.66 1.14
C GLU A 23 -12.89 -22.43 -0.19
N ARG A 24 -13.58 -22.44 -1.32
CA ARG A 24 -12.98 -22.09 -2.62
C ARG A 24 -12.36 -20.70 -2.59
N MET A 25 -13.10 -19.70 -2.07
CA MET A 25 -12.61 -18.33 -1.95
C MET A 25 -11.43 -18.22 -0.98
N ARG A 26 -11.57 -18.79 0.22
CA ARG A 26 -10.58 -18.78 1.29
C ARG A 26 -9.25 -19.40 0.84
N ASP A 27 -9.32 -20.52 0.16
CA ASP A 27 -8.14 -21.33 -0.15
C ASP A 27 -7.30 -20.78 -1.31
N THR A 28 -7.80 -19.77 -2.02
CA THR A 28 -6.95 -18.94 -2.91
C THR A 28 -5.87 -18.18 -2.15
N MET A 29 -6.02 -17.99 -0.83
CA MET A 29 -5.17 -17.20 0.04
C MET A 29 -4.31 -18.03 1.02
N VAL A 30 -4.04 -19.31 0.72
CA VAL A 30 -3.20 -20.20 1.57
C VAL A 30 -1.84 -19.57 1.87
N HIS A 31 -1.23 -18.89 0.88
CA HIS A 31 0.06 -18.21 1.03
C HIS A 31 0.06 -17.10 2.09
N ARG A 32 -1.09 -16.47 2.35
CA ARG A 32 -1.22 -15.47 3.43
C ARG A 32 -1.26 -16.11 4.81
N GLY A 33 -1.95 -17.23 4.94
CA GLY A 33 -2.14 -17.90 6.23
C GLY A 33 -2.04 -19.43 6.11
N PRO A 34 -0.82 -19.97 6.12
CA PRO A 34 -0.61 -21.40 5.98
C PRO A 34 -0.93 -22.19 7.25
N ASP A 35 -0.96 -21.54 8.44
CA ASP A 35 -0.96 -22.21 9.73
C ASP A 35 -2.37 -22.66 10.18
N GLY A 36 -3.43 -22.06 9.62
CA GLY A 36 -4.80 -22.43 9.99
C GLY A 36 -5.84 -21.98 8.99
N ALA A 37 -7.02 -22.62 9.05
CA ALA A 37 -8.17 -22.29 8.22
C ALA A 37 -9.46 -22.43 9.03
N GLY A 38 -10.38 -21.48 8.89
CA GLY A 38 -11.68 -21.52 9.52
C GLY A 38 -12.79 -21.04 8.60
N VAL A 39 -14.00 -21.50 8.89
CA VAL A 39 -15.25 -21.09 8.24
C VAL A 39 -16.36 -21.04 9.30
N TRP A 40 -17.18 -20.03 9.22
CA TRP A 40 -18.41 -19.92 9.97
C TRP A 40 -19.56 -19.48 9.05
N ILE A 41 -20.73 -20.02 9.26
CA ILE A 41 -21.96 -19.68 8.52
C ILE A 41 -23.09 -19.46 9.51
N SER A 42 -23.87 -18.39 9.29
CA SER A 42 -25.07 -18.12 10.09
C SER A 42 -26.14 -19.21 9.93
N PRO A 43 -26.99 -19.46 10.95
CA PRO A 43 -28.01 -20.52 10.88
C PRO A 43 -28.97 -20.39 9.68
N ASP A 44 -29.22 -19.16 9.21
CA ASP A 44 -30.06 -18.88 8.04
C ASP A 44 -29.28 -18.92 6.71
N ALA A 45 -27.99 -19.30 6.74
CA ALA A 45 -27.10 -19.36 5.58
C ALA A 45 -26.97 -18.05 4.78
N ARG A 46 -27.23 -16.91 5.42
CA ARG A 46 -27.12 -15.60 4.78
C ARG A 46 -25.78 -14.92 4.98
N VAL A 47 -25.07 -15.24 6.06
CA VAL A 47 -23.76 -14.68 6.36
C VAL A 47 -22.75 -15.79 6.44
N GLY A 48 -21.61 -15.60 5.81
CA GLY A 48 -20.48 -16.49 5.94
C GLY A 48 -19.18 -15.73 6.09
N LEU A 49 -18.35 -16.19 7.00
CA LEU A 49 -17.01 -15.68 7.25
C LEU A 49 -16.01 -16.81 7.06
N GLY A 50 -14.91 -16.55 6.38
CA GLY A 50 -13.79 -17.47 6.21
C GLY A 50 -12.49 -16.80 6.57
N HIS A 51 -11.50 -17.61 6.97
CA HIS A 51 -10.22 -17.11 7.44
C HIS A 51 -9.06 -18.06 7.10
N ARG A 52 -7.92 -17.51 6.69
CA ARG A 52 -6.61 -18.16 6.64
C ARG A 52 -5.69 -17.49 7.64
N ARG A 53 -5.08 -18.27 8.54
CA ARG A 53 -4.30 -17.78 9.67
C ARG A 53 -2.80 -17.95 9.43
N LEU A 54 -2.05 -16.85 9.65
CA LEU A 54 -0.63 -16.88 9.99
C LEU A 54 -0.54 -16.57 11.49
N SER A 55 -0.09 -17.52 12.28
CA SER A 55 -0.07 -17.42 13.75
C SER A 55 1.12 -16.59 14.22
N ILE A 56 0.85 -15.43 14.83
CA ILE A 56 1.86 -14.46 15.28
C ILE A 56 1.65 -14.07 16.74
N VAL A 57 0.41 -13.75 17.12
CA VAL A 57 0.00 -13.45 18.51
C VAL A 57 -1.02 -14.48 18.93
N ASP A 58 -0.81 -15.05 20.11
CA ASP A 58 -1.56 -16.16 20.67
C ASP A 58 -1.58 -17.37 19.73
N LEU A 59 -0.56 -18.22 19.81
CA LEU A 59 -0.38 -19.38 18.90
C LEU A 59 -1.36 -20.52 19.16
N SER A 60 -2.21 -20.40 20.19
CA SER A 60 -3.17 -21.45 20.58
C SER A 60 -4.36 -21.57 19.61
N ASP A 61 -5.05 -22.70 19.66
CA ASP A 61 -6.30 -22.93 18.91
C ASP A 61 -7.44 -22.03 19.39
N ALA A 62 -7.38 -21.49 20.62
CA ALA A 62 -8.37 -20.56 21.15
C ALA A 62 -8.43 -19.25 20.34
N ALA A 63 -7.31 -18.87 19.69
CA ALA A 63 -7.22 -17.71 18.81
C ALA A 63 -7.57 -18.02 17.34
N ALA A 64 -8.17 -19.19 17.04
CA ALA A 64 -8.67 -19.51 15.69
C ALA A 64 -9.78 -18.55 15.27
N GLN A 65 -9.84 -18.29 13.96
CA GLN A 65 -10.82 -17.39 13.36
C GLN A 65 -11.60 -18.08 12.22
N PRO A 66 -12.85 -17.65 11.93
CA PRO A 66 -13.61 -16.56 12.54
C PRO A 66 -13.84 -16.77 14.04
N MET A 67 -13.66 -15.70 14.84
CA MET A 67 -13.76 -15.75 16.30
C MET A 67 -15.10 -15.15 16.75
N ALA A 68 -15.76 -15.81 17.71
CA ALA A 68 -16.97 -15.31 18.33
C ALA A 68 -16.72 -14.88 19.79
N ASN A 69 -17.40 -13.83 20.25
CA ASN A 69 -17.46 -13.49 21.67
C ASN A 69 -18.13 -14.62 22.48
N ALA A 70 -18.22 -14.46 23.80
CA ALA A 70 -18.66 -15.54 24.70
C ALA A 70 -20.09 -16.03 24.45
N ASP A 71 -21.01 -15.11 24.08
CA ASP A 71 -22.43 -15.40 23.82
C ASP A 71 -22.78 -15.63 22.34
N GLY A 72 -21.77 -15.53 21.44
CA GLY A 72 -21.94 -15.75 20.01
C GLY A 72 -22.68 -14.65 19.27
N THR A 73 -22.90 -13.48 19.88
CA THR A 73 -23.61 -12.35 19.26
C THR A 73 -22.75 -11.54 18.30
N LEU A 74 -21.44 -11.54 18.49
CA LEU A 74 -20.46 -10.87 17.64
C LEU A 74 -19.46 -11.89 17.09
N LEU A 75 -19.15 -11.77 15.80
CA LEU A 75 -18.14 -12.59 15.13
C LEU A 75 -17.19 -11.69 14.35
N VAL A 76 -15.89 -12.02 14.35
CA VAL A 76 -14.88 -11.28 13.61
C VAL A 76 -14.00 -12.21 12.79
N SER A 77 -13.66 -11.77 11.56
CA SER A 77 -12.56 -12.31 10.76
C SER A 77 -11.59 -11.14 10.49
N PHE A 78 -10.35 -11.28 10.94
CA PHE A 78 -9.41 -10.19 11.09
C PHE A 78 -8.06 -10.50 10.43
N ASN A 79 -7.54 -9.56 9.67
CA ASN A 79 -6.21 -9.57 9.08
C ASN A 79 -5.44 -8.34 9.58
N GLY A 80 -4.52 -8.51 10.50
CA GLY A 80 -3.75 -7.40 11.04
C GLY A 80 -3.17 -7.66 12.41
N GLU A 81 -2.81 -6.56 13.09
CA GLU A 81 -2.31 -6.51 14.46
C GLU A 81 -2.81 -5.24 15.16
N ILE A 82 -3.36 -5.39 16.36
CA ILE A 82 -3.67 -4.28 17.27
C ILE A 82 -2.55 -4.19 18.29
N TYR A 83 -1.52 -3.42 18.02
CA TYR A 83 -0.28 -3.38 18.81
C TYR A 83 -0.47 -2.98 20.28
N ASN A 84 -1.51 -2.19 20.58
CA ASN A 84 -1.84 -1.79 21.96
C ASN A 84 -2.95 -2.63 22.60
N HIS A 85 -3.21 -3.84 22.07
CA HIS A 85 -4.26 -4.74 22.55
C HIS A 85 -4.17 -5.02 24.06
N ALA A 86 -2.97 -5.22 24.60
CA ALA A 86 -2.78 -5.50 26.03
C ALA A 86 -3.25 -4.35 26.93
N ALA A 87 -3.09 -3.11 26.52
CA ALA A 87 -3.59 -1.95 27.27
C ALA A 87 -5.13 -1.86 27.19
N ILE A 88 -5.70 -2.05 26.00
CA ILE A 88 -7.15 -2.06 25.79
C ILE A 88 -7.79 -3.21 26.58
N ARG A 89 -7.18 -4.39 26.57
CA ARG A 89 -7.64 -5.54 27.35
C ARG A 89 -7.74 -5.21 28.84
N LYS A 90 -6.71 -4.60 29.43
CA LYS A 90 -6.74 -4.16 30.84
C LYS A 90 -7.88 -3.19 31.14
N ASP A 91 -8.17 -2.27 30.25
CA ASP A 91 -9.30 -1.33 30.41
C ASP A 91 -10.64 -2.07 30.38
N LEU A 92 -10.81 -3.03 29.48
CA LEU A 92 -12.01 -3.85 29.37
C LEU A 92 -12.17 -4.82 30.55
N GLU A 93 -11.09 -5.42 31.05
CA GLU A 93 -11.09 -6.29 32.24
C GLU A 93 -11.55 -5.56 33.51
N ARG A 94 -11.20 -4.26 33.67
CA ARG A 94 -11.66 -3.43 34.80
C ARG A 94 -13.17 -3.25 34.85
N THR A 95 -13.86 -3.41 33.70
CA THR A 95 -15.33 -3.31 33.68
C THR A 95 -16.00 -4.53 34.32
N GLY A 96 -15.32 -5.68 34.38
CA GLY A 96 -15.86 -6.96 34.88
C GLY A 96 -16.96 -7.57 34.01
N ARG A 97 -17.22 -7.05 32.80
CA ARG A 97 -18.36 -7.43 31.95
C ARG A 97 -18.05 -8.56 30.97
N TYR A 98 -16.76 -8.77 30.66
CA TYR A 98 -16.35 -9.65 29.57
C TYR A 98 -15.68 -10.91 30.08
N ARG A 99 -16.00 -12.04 29.41
CA ARG A 99 -15.33 -13.34 29.61
C ARG A 99 -14.36 -13.57 28.47
N TRP A 100 -13.10 -13.71 28.80
CA TRP A 100 -12.03 -13.95 27.84
C TRP A 100 -11.86 -15.46 27.60
N LYS A 101 -11.70 -15.84 26.33
CA LYS A 101 -11.43 -17.23 25.89
C LYS A 101 -9.95 -17.43 25.61
N THR A 102 -9.26 -16.37 25.17
CA THR A 102 -7.85 -16.40 24.84
C THR A 102 -7.01 -15.78 25.94
N ASP A 103 -5.74 -16.16 25.97
CA ASP A 103 -4.80 -15.62 26.97
C ASP A 103 -4.47 -14.16 26.65
N HIS A 104 -4.09 -13.87 25.39
CA HIS A 104 -3.63 -12.53 25.00
C HIS A 104 -3.92 -12.17 23.54
N SER A 105 -4.85 -12.84 22.86
CA SER A 105 -5.18 -12.53 21.46
C SER A 105 -5.70 -11.10 21.29
N ASP A 106 -5.15 -10.39 20.33
CA ASP A 106 -5.62 -9.07 19.89
C ASP A 106 -6.96 -9.14 19.15
N THR A 107 -7.26 -10.27 18.52
CA THR A 107 -8.55 -10.52 17.84
C THR A 107 -9.72 -10.49 18.82
N GLU A 108 -9.58 -11.10 19.99
CA GLU A 108 -10.63 -11.08 21.01
C GLU A 108 -10.86 -9.67 21.57
N VAL A 109 -9.80 -8.86 21.65
CA VAL A 109 -9.91 -7.46 22.05
C VAL A 109 -10.80 -6.67 21.10
N ILE A 110 -10.81 -6.95 19.80
CA ILE A 110 -11.71 -6.29 18.84
C ILE A 110 -13.17 -6.55 19.18
N LEU A 111 -13.54 -7.82 19.50
CA LEU A 111 -14.90 -8.21 19.85
C LEU A 111 -15.42 -7.48 21.10
N HIS A 112 -14.61 -7.47 22.17
CA HIS A 112 -14.99 -6.84 23.42
C HIS A 112 -14.94 -5.30 23.32
N ALA A 113 -14.00 -4.73 22.59
CA ALA A 113 -13.96 -3.29 22.33
C ALA A 113 -15.17 -2.82 21.51
N PHE A 114 -15.59 -3.60 20.50
CA PHE A 114 -16.80 -3.28 19.76
C PHE A 114 -18.08 -3.43 20.61
N ALA A 115 -18.14 -4.44 21.46
CA ALA A 115 -19.27 -4.61 22.39
C ALA A 115 -19.37 -3.45 23.39
N GLU A 116 -18.24 -2.90 23.85
CA GLU A 116 -18.18 -1.80 24.82
C GLU A 116 -18.45 -0.43 24.20
N TRP A 117 -17.79 -0.13 23.06
CA TRP A 117 -17.74 1.22 22.47
C TRP A 117 -18.36 1.32 21.07
N GLY A 118 -18.94 0.22 20.54
CA GLY A 118 -19.40 0.20 19.15
C GLY A 118 -18.24 0.45 18.19
N ILE A 119 -18.54 1.08 17.04
CA ILE A 119 -17.52 1.39 16.01
C ILE A 119 -16.50 2.43 16.48
N GLU A 120 -16.80 3.21 17.53
CA GLU A 120 -15.85 4.18 18.12
C GLU A 120 -14.64 3.50 18.77
N CYS A 121 -14.66 2.17 18.95
CA CYS A 121 -13.48 1.40 19.35
C CYS A 121 -12.26 1.64 18.43
N LEU A 122 -12.49 1.99 17.16
CA LEU A 122 -11.45 2.30 16.19
C LEU A 122 -10.54 3.46 16.63
N GLU A 123 -11.08 4.42 17.37
CA GLU A 123 -10.29 5.56 17.92
C GLU A 123 -9.22 5.10 18.91
N ARG A 124 -9.44 3.96 19.57
CA ARG A 124 -8.53 3.39 20.56
C ARG A 124 -7.48 2.46 19.98
N PHE A 125 -7.71 1.93 18.78
CA PHE A 125 -6.82 0.97 18.16
C PHE A 125 -5.56 1.65 17.59
N ARG A 126 -4.40 1.11 17.94
CA ARG A 126 -3.12 1.45 17.37
C ARG A 126 -2.58 0.20 16.68
N GLY A 127 -2.70 0.16 15.35
CA GLY A 127 -2.47 -1.07 14.61
C GLY A 127 -2.52 -0.89 13.10
N MET A 128 -2.37 -2.01 12.41
CA MET A 128 -2.60 -2.18 10.98
C MET A 128 -3.64 -3.29 10.83
N PHE A 129 -4.74 -3.04 10.16
CA PHE A 129 -5.84 -3.99 10.15
C PHE A 129 -6.81 -3.84 8.99
N ALA A 130 -7.38 -4.97 8.61
CA ALA A 130 -8.63 -5.06 7.89
C ALA A 130 -9.46 -6.18 8.51
N PHE A 131 -10.71 -5.91 8.82
CA PHE A 131 -11.58 -6.92 9.40
C PHE A 131 -13.01 -6.83 8.91
N ALA A 132 -13.70 -7.97 9.00
CA ALA A 132 -15.14 -8.08 8.88
C ALA A 132 -15.71 -8.47 10.25
N LEU A 133 -16.65 -7.69 10.77
CA LEU A 133 -17.34 -7.96 12.02
C LEU A 133 -18.85 -8.09 11.75
N TRP A 134 -19.43 -9.21 12.18
CA TRP A 134 -20.85 -9.49 12.11
C TRP A 134 -21.51 -9.28 13.47
N ASP A 135 -22.48 -8.38 13.53
CA ASP A 135 -23.38 -8.22 14.67
C ASP A 135 -24.69 -8.99 14.39
N GLN A 136 -24.83 -10.14 15.04
CA GLN A 136 -25.96 -11.03 14.82
C GLN A 136 -27.28 -10.45 15.35
N ALA A 137 -27.21 -9.68 16.43
CA ALA A 137 -28.39 -9.08 17.05
C ALA A 137 -28.97 -7.94 16.19
N ARG A 138 -28.08 -7.10 15.61
CA ARG A 138 -28.49 -6.00 14.74
C ARG A 138 -28.61 -6.39 13.27
N ARG A 139 -28.11 -7.57 12.91
CA ARG A 139 -27.96 -8.05 11.52
C ARG A 139 -27.19 -7.05 10.66
N GLU A 140 -26.06 -6.61 11.19
CA GLU A 140 -25.17 -5.64 10.54
C GLU A 140 -23.78 -6.26 10.31
N LEU A 141 -23.28 -6.11 9.08
CA LEU A 141 -21.90 -6.42 8.72
C LEU A 141 -21.09 -5.13 8.68
N TRP A 142 -19.97 -5.12 9.39
CA TRP A 142 -18.99 -4.05 9.36
C TRP A 142 -17.73 -4.50 8.65
N LEU A 143 -17.30 -3.76 7.63
CA LEU A 143 -16.02 -3.93 6.95
C LEU A 143 -15.16 -2.72 7.30
N VAL A 144 -13.97 -2.95 7.83
CA VAL A 144 -13.10 -1.88 8.34
C VAL A 144 -11.71 -2.01 7.77
N ARG A 145 -11.10 -0.91 7.33
CA ARG A 145 -9.71 -0.83 6.90
C ARG A 145 -8.94 0.20 7.75
N ASP A 146 -7.70 -0.11 8.11
CA ASP A 146 -6.86 0.76 8.95
C ASP A 146 -6.62 2.15 8.34
N ARG A 147 -6.18 3.07 9.21
CA ARG A 147 -6.03 4.50 8.94
C ARG A 147 -5.18 4.82 7.71
N ILE A 148 -4.09 4.07 7.51
CA ILE A 148 -3.11 4.29 6.43
C ILE A 148 -3.36 3.35 5.24
N GLY A 149 -4.21 2.33 5.42
CA GLY A 149 -4.48 1.32 4.39
C GLY A 149 -3.35 0.30 4.26
N VAL A 150 -2.68 -0.04 5.36
CA VAL A 150 -1.59 -1.05 5.38
C VAL A 150 -2.14 -2.41 4.97
N LYS A 151 -3.35 -2.77 5.43
CA LYS A 151 -3.98 -4.03 5.08
C LYS A 151 -5.02 -3.85 3.98
N PRO A 152 -5.03 -4.74 2.96
CA PRO A 152 -6.01 -4.70 1.89
C PRO A 152 -7.38 -5.22 2.33
N LEU A 153 -8.45 -4.63 1.78
CA LEU A 153 -9.80 -5.16 1.83
C LEU A 153 -10.55 -4.75 0.55
N TYR A 154 -11.06 -5.75 -0.16
CA TYR A 154 -11.81 -5.59 -1.39
C TYR A 154 -13.24 -6.10 -1.20
N TYR A 155 -14.19 -5.54 -1.93
CA TYR A 155 -15.57 -5.98 -1.91
C TYR A 155 -16.25 -5.83 -3.26
N SER A 156 -17.30 -6.59 -3.47
CA SER A 156 -18.18 -6.50 -4.63
C SER A 156 -19.63 -6.61 -4.18
N VAL A 157 -20.52 -5.85 -4.80
CA VAL A 157 -21.95 -5.85 -4.52
C VAL A 157 -22.70 -6.22 -5.80
N HIS A 158 -23.29 -7.39 -5.81
CA HIS A 158 -24.01 -7.89 -7.00
C HIS A 158 -25.04 -8.94 -6.60
N HIS A 159 -26.05 -9.13 -7.42
CA HIS A 159 -27.09 -10.19 -7.26
C HIS A 159 -27.67 -10.31 -5.85
N GLY A 160 -27.85 -9.18 -5.16
CA GLY A 160 -28.46 -9.14 -3.82
C GLY A 160 -27.54 -9.64 -2.71
N ARG A 161 -26.22 -9.53 -2.84
CA ARG A 161 -25.23 -9.82 -1.82
C ARG A 161 -24.02 -8.89 -1.89
N ILE A 162 -23.32 -8.75 -0.79
CA ILE A 162 -21.96 -8.25 -0.74
C ILE A 162 -21.00 -9.41 -0.49
N VAL A 163 -19.91 -9.45 -1.24
CA VAL A 163 -18.81 -10.41 -1.09
C VAL A 163 -17.55 -9.61 -0.82
N PHE A 164 -16.68 -10.04 0.10
CA PHE A 164 -15.48 -9.32 0.47
C PHE A 164 -14.30 -10.25 0.73
N ALA A 165 -13.08 -9.75 0.51
CA ALA A 165 -11.85 -10.51 0.75
C ALA A 165 -10.62 -9.61 0.89
N SER A 166 -9.56 -10.16 1.51
CA SER A 166 -8.23 -9.54 1.53
C SER A 166 -7.56 -9.47 0.16
N GLU A 167 -7.93 -10.35 -0.77
CA GLU A 167 -7.37 -10.40 -2.13
C GLU A 167 -8.47 -10.58 -3.19
N ILE A 168 -8.29 -9.95 -4.35
CA ILE A 168 -9.27 -9.95 -5.44
C ILE A 168 -9.49 -11.36 -6.00
N LYS A 169 -8.43 -12.20 -6.06
CA LYS A 169 -8.55 -13.58 -6.57
C LYS A 169 -9.59 -14.41 -5.82
N ALA A 170 -9.82 -14.11 -4.54
CA ALA A 170 -10.86 -14.75 -3.76
C ALA A 170 -12.26 -14.34 -4.22
N LEU A 171 -12.46 -13.05 -4.55
CA LEU A 171 -13.73 -12.56 -5.10
C LEU A 171 -14.03 -13.15 -6.47
N LEU A 172 -12.98 -13.43 -7.27
CA LEU A 172 -13.12 -14.03 -8.60
C LEU A 172 -13.54 -15.51 -8.58
N GLU A 173 -13.58 -16.14 -7.40
CA GLU A 173 -14.16 -17.47 -7.20
C GLU A 173 -15.69 -17.43 -7.00
N ASP A 174 -16.28 -16.25 -6.83
CA ASP A 174 -17.72 -16.08 -6.91
C ASP A 174 -18.18 -16.26 -8.37
N PRO A 175 -19.11 -17.21 -8.64
CA PRO A 175 -19.50 -17.55 -10.02
C PRO A 175 -20.17 -16.40 -10.77
N ASP A 176 -20.74 -15.42 -10.06
CA ASP A 176 -21.42 -14.27 -10.66
C ASP A 176 -20.48 -13.05 -10.80
N GLN A 177 -19.23 -13.15 -10.34
CA GLN A 177 -18.26 -12.06 -10.46
C GLN A 177 -17.68 -11.99 -11.87
N ALA A 178 -17.97 -10.91 -12.58
CA ALA A 178 -17.41 -10.66 -13.90
C ALA A 178 -15.89 -10.40 -13.84
N ARG A 179 -15.18 -10.85 -14.88
CA ARG A 179 -13.73 -10.63 -15.06
C ARG A 179 -13.47 -9.56 -16.13
N ALA A 180 -14.26 -8.51 -16.16
CA ALA A 180 -14.12 -7.41 -17.10
C ALA A 180 -13.14 -6.35 -16.58
N VAL A 181 -12.37 -5.73 -17.48
CA VAL A 181 -11.49 -4.61 -17.13
C VAL A 181 -12.31 -3.34 -16.99
N HIS A 182 -12.13 -2.63 -15.88
CA HIS A 182 -12.75 -1.33 -15.62
C HIS A 182 -12.03 -0.24 -16.45
N PRO A 183 -12.69 0.45 -17.41
CA PRO A 183 -12.03 1.34 -18.35
C PRO A 183 -11.34 2.54 -17.68
N GLU A 184 -11.96 3.18 -16.69
CA GLU A 184 -11.39 4.31 -15.96
C GLU A 184 -10.21 3.90 -15.08
N ALA A 185 -10.32 2.76 -14.39
CA ALA A 185 -9.23 2.22 -13.59
C ALA A 185 -7.99 1.91 -14.46
N PHE A 186 -8.20 1.33 -15.65
CA PHE A 186 -7.13 1.15 -16.64
C PHE A 186 -6.50 2.49 -17.06
N TYR A 187 -7.33 3.52 -17.28
CA TYR A 187 -6.83 4.85 -17.64
C TYR A 187 -5.97 5.48 -16.54
N HIS A 188 -6.41 5.35 -15.29
CA HIS A 188 -5.69 5.85 -14.12
C HIS A 188 -4.43 5.05 -13.82
N TYR A 189 -4.46 3.72 -14.01
CA TYR A 189 -3.29 2.86 -13.89
C TYR A 189 -2.11 3.32 -14.75
N LEU A 190 -2.37 3.73 -16.00
CA LEU A 190 -1.33 4.25 -16.88
C LEU A 190 -0.67 5.52 -16.33
N SER A 191 -1.38 6.32 -15.54
CA SER A 191 -0.79 7.47 -14.85
C SER A 191 -0.07 7.06 -13.57
N PHE A 192 -0.70 6.27 -12.68
CA PHE A 192 -0.27 6.09 -11.28
C PHE A 192 0.40 4.76 -10.96
N LEU A 193 0.58 3.86 -11.97
CA LEU A 193 1.18 2.52 -11.80
C LEU A 193 0.32 1.55 -10.97
N THR A 194 -0.79 2.01 -10.49
CA THR A 194 -1.79 1.31 -9.69
C THR A 194 -3.17 1.90 -9.95
N THR A 195 -4.19 1.25 -9.46
CA THR A 195 -5.56 1.77 -9.53
C THR A 195 -5.88 2.55 -8.25
N PRO A 196 -6.32 3.83 -8.35
CA PRO A 196 -6.76 4.59 -7.17
C PRO A 196 -8.02 4.00 -6.54
N ALA A 197 -8.08 3.96 -5.19
CA ALA A 197 -9.32 3.62 -4.51
C ALA A 197 -10.44 4.65 -4.83
N PRO A 198 -11.71 4.21 -4.87
CA PRO A 198 -12.21 2.87 -4.57
C PRO A 198 -12.13 1.88 -5.75
N GLN A 199 -11.67 2.30 -6.92
CA GLN A 199 -11.62 1.46 -8.10
C GLN A 199 -10.56 0.36 -8.00
N THR A 200 -10.86 -0.80 -8.63
CA THR A 200 -9.86 -1.82 -8.97
C THR A 200 -9.76 -1.97 -10.47
N MET A 201 -8.81 -2.76 -10.95
CA MET A 201 -8.72 -3.07 -12.38
C MET A 201 -9.92 -3.91 -12.89
N PHE A 202 -10.70 -4.50 -11.99
CA PHE A 202 -11.90 -5.25 -12.34
C PHE A 202 -13.16 -4.40 -12.18
N ASP A 203 -14.00 -4.44 -13.18
CA ASP A 203 -15.34 -3.84 -13.10
C ASP A 203 -16.19 -4.58 -12.06
N GLY A 204 -16.91 -3.81 -11.21
CA GLY A 204 -17.74 -4.34 -10.15
C GLY A 204 -17.00 -4.78 -8.88
N ILE A 205 -15.66 -4.65 -8.80
CA ILE A 205 -14.89 -4.87 -7.57
C ILE A 205 -14.32 -3.54 -7.09
N SER A 206 -14.51 -3.23 -5.81
CA SER A 206 -14.04 -2.02 -5.16
C SER A 206 -13.01 -2.32 -4.07
N LYS A 207 -12.12 -1.35 -3.82
CA LYS A 207 -11.25 -1.31 -2.63
C LYS A 207 -11.94 -0.50 -1.54
N LEU A 208 -11.91 -0.98 -0.31
CA LEU A 208 -12.24 -0.13 0.81
C LEU A 208 -11.10 0.89 1.03
N ALA A 209 -11.43 2.18 1.04
CA ALA A 209 -10.43 3.24 1.19
C ALA A 209 -9.74 3.19 2.57
N ALA A 210 -8.50 3.70 2.65
CA ALA A 210 -7.78 3.83 3.92
C ALA A 210 -8.53 4.69 4.93
N GLY A 211 -8.57 4.29 6.20
CA GLY A 211 -9.26 5.01 7.27
C GLY A 211 -10.78 5.00 7.14
N THR A 212 -11.36 3.96 6.53
CA THR A 212 -12.79 3.89 6.21
C THR A 212 -13.42 2.61 6.75
N TRP A 213 -14.70 2.70 7.11
CA TRP A 213 -15.54 1.54 7.37
C TRP A 213 -16.81 1.55 6.50
N LEU A 214 -17.31 0.36 6.20
CA LEU A 214 -18.67 0.15 5.65
C LEU A 214 -19.54 -0.52 6.70
N ARG A 215 -20.78 -0.07 6.81
CA ARG A 215 -21.86 -0.75 7.52
C ARG A 215 -22.88 -1.22 6.51
N VAL A 216 -23.13 -2.52 6.49
CA VAL A 216 -24.05 -3.18 5.55
C VAL A 216 -25.17 -3.81 6.33
N ARG A 217 -26.42 -3.49 5.99
CA ARG A 217 -27.63 -4.05 6.59
C ARG A 217 -28.28 -5.11 5.71
N ASP A 218 -29.14 -5.93 6.28
CA ASP A 218 -29.83 -7.00 5.57
C ASP A 218 -30.78 -6.50 4.46
N SER A 219 -31.20 -5.26 4.51
CA SER A 219 -31.93 -4.58 3.44
C SER A 219 -31.08 -4.32 2.17
N GLY A 220 -29.76 -4.48 2.26
CA GLY A 220 -28.82 -4.11 1.21
C GLY A 220 -28.35 -2.65 1.28
N SER A 221 -28.79 -1.90 2.32
CA SER A 221 -28.28 -0.54 2.56
C SER A 221 -26.83 -0.58 3.00
N ILE A 222 -25.98 0.19 2.32
CA ILE A 222 -24.56 0.34 2.61
C ILE A 222 -24.29 1.79 2.99
N GLU A 223 -23.66 1.96 4.15
CA GLU A 223 -23.18 3.24 4.64
C GLU A 223 -21.65 3.21 4.70
N GLU A 224 -21.02 4.20 4.11
CA GLU A 224 -19.55 4.37 4.12
C GLU A 224 -19.18 5.60 4.94
N HIS A 225 -18.13 5.48 5.77
CA HIS A 225 -17.63 6.57 6.58
C HIS A 225 -16.11 6.53 6.69
N CYS A 226 -15.47 7.68 6.41
CA CYS A 226 -14.06 7.90 6.68
C CYS A 226 -13.90 8.31 8.14
N TYR A 227 -13.39 7.40 9.00
CA TYR A 227 -13.26 7.64 10.44
C TYR A 227 -11.94 8.33 10.81
N TRP A 228 -10.99 8.41 9.89
CA TRP A 228 -9.72 9.08 10.12
C TRP A 228 -9.17 9.74 8.87
N ASP A 229 -8.79 10.98 9.03
CA ASP A 229 -7.92 11.69 8.08
C ASP A 229 -6.85 12.43 8.90
N VAL A 230 -5.64 12.52 8.38
CA VAL A 230 -4.52 13.14 9.10
C VAL A 230 -4.77 14.63 9.43
N TRP A 231 -5.51 15.33 8.57
CA TRP A 231 -5.82 16.76 8.78
C TRP A 231 -6.84 17.02 9.88
N ASP A 232 -7.59 16.01 10.29
CA ASP A 232 -8.49 16.11 11.46
C ASP A 232 -7.74 16.00 12.79
N ARG A 233 -6.45 15.58 12.75
CA ARG A 233 -5.65 15.23 13.93
C ARG A 233 -4.32 15.99 14.02
N ALA A 234 -3.85 16.55 12.90
CA ALA A 234 -2.59 17.28 12.86
C ALA A 234 -2.78 18.72 13.39
N GLU A 235 -2.13 19.03 14.49
CA GLU A 235 -2.14 20.34 15.13
C GLU A 235 -0.79 21.06 14.92
N PRO A 236 -0.75 22.34 14.46
CA PRO A 236 0.49 23.04 14.16
C PRO A 236 1.43 23.15 15.36
N LEU A 237 2.69 22.77 15.16
CA LEU A 237 3.76 22.90 16.16
C LEU A 237 4.56 24.21 15.99
N ASP A 238 3.88 25.32 15.81
CA ASP A 238 4.49 26.62 15.49
C ASP A 238 5.33 27.21 16.63
N SER A 239 5.00 26.89 17.88
CA SER A 239 5.70 27.36 19.08
C SER A 239 6.89 26.49 19.49
N ALA A 240 6.98 25.25 18.96
CA ALA A 240 8.03 24.33 19.32
C ALA A 240 9.34 24.64 18.59
N SER A 241 10.45 24.57 19.30
CA SER A 241 11.78 24.66 18.70
C SER A 241 12.11 23.43 17.85
N GLU A 242 13.05 23.60 16.91
CA GLU A 242 13.54 22.46 16.11
C GLU A 242 14.12 21.34 17.01
N GLY A 243 14.76 21.69 18.12
CA GLY A 243 15.29 20.73 19.09
C GLY A 243 14.21 19.86 19.71
N GLU A 244 13.16 20.50 20.24
CA GLU A 244 12.00 19.80 20.83
C GLU A 244 11.28 18.91 19.80
N ILE A 245 11.13 19.39 18.57
CA ILE A 245 10.50 18.60 17.49
C ILE A 245 11.33 17.35 17.19
N ARG A 246 12.67 17.46 17.12
CA ARG A 246 13.54 16.31 16.89
C ARG A 246 13.43 15.27 18.02
N GLU A 247 13.43 15.71 19.27
CA GLU A 247 13.25 14.83 20.42
C GLU A 247 11.90 14.11 20.40
N ARG A 248 10.81 14.84 20.13
CA ARG A 248 9.45 14.26 19.97
C ARG A 248 9.40 13.24 18.83
N LEU A 249 10.04 13.52 17.68
CA LEU A 249 10.10 12.60 16.54
C LEU A 249 10.77 11.29 16.92
N ILE A 250 11.96 11.34 17.52
CA ILE A 250 12.68 10.11 17.90
C ILE A 250 11.94 9.37 19.01
N ALA A 251 11.37 10.06 19.99
CA ALA A 251 10.57 9.43 21.04
C ALA A 251 9.33 8.70 20.45
N SER A 252 8.58 9.35 19.56
CA SER A 252 7.41 8.77 18.92
C SER A 252 7.78 7.60 17.99
N LEU A 253 8.90 7.71 17.26
CA LEU A 253 9.37 6.61 16.41
C LEU A 253 9.86 5.41 17.23
N ARG A 254 10.57 5.67 18.33
CA ARG A 254 11.01 4.62 19.28
C ARG A 254 9.80 3.86 19.85
N GLU A 255 8.78 4.57 20.29
CA GLU A 255 7.53 3.96 20.75
C GLU A 255 6.88 3.12 19.64
N SER A 256 6.80 3.65 18.42
CA SER A 256 6.25 2.95 17.27
C SER A 256 7.00 1.66 16.94
N VAL A 257 8.34 1.70 16.95
CA VAL A 257 9.20 0.52 16.73
C VAL A 257 8.97 -0.51 17.84
N SER A 258 8.92 -0.07 19.12
CA SER A 258 8.71 -0.93 20.28
C SER A 258 7.35 -1.64 20.23
N LEU A 259 6.27 -0.92 19.92
CA LEU A 259 4.94 -1.51 19.77
C LEU A 259 4.90 -2.59 18.68
N ARG A 260 5.67 -2.42 17.61
CA ARG A 260 5.74 -3.38 16.51
C ARG A 260 6.68 -4.56 16.75
N LYS A 261 7.23 -4.70 17.95
CA LYS A 261 7.91 -5.92 18.42
C LYS A 261 6.96 -6.93 19.04
N VAL A 262 5.72 -6.55 19.39
CA VAL A 262 4.72 -7.45 19.99
C VAL A 262 4.48 -8.65 19.08
N SER A 263 4.90 -9.84 19.52
CA SER A 263 4.85 -11.08 18.75
C SER A 263 5.26 -12.27 19.62
N ASP A 264 4.65 -13.43 19.41
CA ASP A 264 5.06 -14.71 20.01
C ASP A 264 6.03 -15.49 19.11
N VAL A 265 6.34 -14.91 17.92
CA VAL A 265 7.29 -15.49 16.96
C VAL A 265 8.44 -14.52 16.68
N PRO A 266 9.60 -15.00 16.15
CA PRO A 266 10.74 -14.14 15.88
C PRO A 266 10.43 -12.97 14.96
N VAL A 267 10.89 -11.77 15.33
CA VAL A 267 10.80 -10.53 14.57
C VAL A 267 12.18 -10.11 14.08
N GLY A 268 12.29 -9.75 12.79
CA GLY A 268 13.49 -9.22 12.17
C GLY A 268 13.29 -7.84 11.55
N VAL A 269 14.29 -7.35 10.81
CA VAL A 269 14.27 -6.04 10.16
C VAL A 269 14.80 -6.14 8.72
N PHE A 270 14.11 -5.55 7.75
CA PHE A 270 14.68 -5.35 6.42
C PHE A 270 15.64 -4.16 6.42
N LEU A 271 16.89 -4.40 6.06
CA LEU A 271 17.97 -3.43 6.14
C LEU A 271 18.58 -3.15 4.76
N SER A 272 18.21 -2.02 4.14
CA SER A 272 18.79 -1.60 2.86
C SER A 272 20.05 -0.75 2.99
N GLY A 273 20.47 -0.39 4.23
CA GLY A 273 21.53 0.57 4.48
C GLY A 273 21.12 2.04 4.19
N GLY A 274 19.86 2.30 3.85
CA GLY A 274 19.27 3.64 3.80
C GLY A 274 19.02 4.21 5.20
N ILE A 275 18.90 5.55 5.31
CA ILE A 275 18.66 6.23 6.59
C ILE A 275 17.43 5.66 7.33
N ASP A 276 16.36 5.33 6.62
CA ASP A 276 15.10 4.87 7.19
C ASP A 276 15.22 3.47 7.81
N SER A 277 15.69 2.51 7.02
CA SER A 277 15.91 1.14 7.48
C SER A 277 17.00 1.07 8.56
N SER A 278 18.05 1.90 8.47
CA SER A 278 19.10 1.98 9.48
C SER A 278 18.58 2.56 10.79
N THR A 279 17.76 3.64 10.72
CA THR A 279 17.11 4.21 11.92
C THR A 279 16.19 3.18 12.58
N ASN A 280 15.39 2.49 11.77
CA ASN A 280 14.53 1.42 12.28
C ASN A 280 15.35 0.32 12.97
N THR A 281 16.43 -0.15 12.34
CA THR A 281 17.33 -1.18 12.90
C THR A 281 17.96 -0.73 14.20
N ALA A 282 18.44 0.53 14.29
CA ALA A 282 19.02 1.08 15.51
C ALA A 282 18.01 1.09 16.66
N LEU A 283 16.81 1.63 16.43
CA LEU A 283 15.75 1.69 17.44
C LEU A 283 15.22 0.29 17.79
N PHE A 284 15.20 -0.62 16.84
CA PHE A 284 14.81 -2.00 17.08
C PHE A 284 15.81 -2.71 17.99
N SER A 285 17.11 -2.47 17.83
CA SER A 285 18.15 -3.10 18.65
C SER A 285 18.17 -2.63 20.11
N GLU A 286 17.55 -1.48 20.40
CA GLU A 286 17.44 -0.99 21.77
C GLU A 286 16.68 -1.97 22.67
N GLY A 287 17.32 -2.43 23.74
CA GLY A 287 16.72 -3.32 24.74
C GLY A 287 16.56 -4.79 24.32
N GLU A 288 17.07 -5.19 23.15
CA GLU A 288 17.09 -6.61 22.76
C GLU A 288 18.18 -7.36 23.54
N ALA A 289 17.83 -8.56 24.05
CA ALA A 289 18.74 -9.42 24.79
C ALA A 289 19.72 -10.20 23.90
N GLY A 290 19.46 -10.28 22.60
CA GLY A 290 20.25 -11.03 21.62
C GLY A 290 20.43 -10.27 20.32
N PRO A 291 21.18 -10.83 19.35
CA PRO A 291 21.41 -10.19 18.07
C PRO A 291 20.11 -10.05 17.27
N VAL A 292 19.88 -8.86 16.74
CA VAL A 292 18.76 -8.59 15.82
C VAL A 292 19.03 -9.27 14.48
N ARG A 293 18.05 -9.98 13.92
CA ARG A 293 18.15 -10.55 12.58
C ARG A 293 17.80 -9.52 11.52
N THR A 294 18.71 -9.29 10.58
CA THR A 294 18.52 -8.32 9.50
C THR A 294 18.70 -8.95 8.13
N PHE A 295 17.92 -8.48 7.15
CA PHE A 295 17.85 -9.07 5.83
C PHE A 295 18.02 -8.01 4.75
N SER A 296 18.89 -8.30 3.76
CA SER A 296 19.21 -7.40 2.65
C SER A 296 19.22 -8.12 1.30
N ILE A 297 18.89 -7.36 0.26
CA ILE A 297 19.00 -7.80 -1.14
C ILE A 297 19.98 -6.90 -1.88
N GLY A 298 20.80 -7.52 -2.70
CA GLY A 298 21.63 -6.89 -3.72
C GLY A 298 21.38 -7.49 -5.10
N TYR A 299 22.12 -7.03 -6.10
CA TYR A 299 22.06 -7.56 -7.45
C TYR A 299 23.44 -8.00 -7.92
N GLU A 300 23.49 -9.06 -8.73
CA GLU A 300 24.71 -9.54 -9.38
C GLU A 300 25.18 -8.53 -10.43
N GLY A 301 26.49 -8.29 -10.49
CA GLY A 301 27.11 -7.37 -11.44
C GLY A 301 27.02 -5.89 -11.07
N ASP A 302 27.61 -5.06 -11.92
CA ASP A 302 27.59 -3.61 -11.83
C ASP A 302 26.54 -3.02 -12.78
N HIS A 303 25.65 -2.19 -12.25
CA HIS A 303 24.57 -1.56 -13.00
C HIS A 303 24.69 -0.04 -12.95
N ALA A 304 24.56 0.63 -14.08
CA ALA A 304 24.65 2.10 -14.15
C ALA A 304 23.46 2.77 -13.44
N SER A 305 22.27 2.16 -13.51
CA SER A 305 21.03 2.66 -12.88
C SER A 305 20.90 2.30 -11.41
N TYR A 306 21.69 1.34 -10.91
CA TYR A 306 21.59 0.86 -9.53
C TYR A 306 22.98 0.55 -8.94
N ARG A 307 23.31 1.20 -7.82
CA ARG A 307 24.51 0.87 -7.03
C ARG A 307 24.14 -0.08 -5.89
N ASN A 308 24.92 -1.14 -5.73
CA ASN A 308 24.70 -2.09 -4.65
C ASN A 308 24.96 -1.43 -3.27
N GLU A 309 23.95 -1.44 -2.41
CA GLU A 309 24.00 -0.77 -1.11
C GLU A 309 24.39 -1.70 0.05
N LEU A 310 24.72 -2.96 -0.23
CA LEU A 310 25.05 -3.96 0.81
C LEU A 310 26.21 -3.53 1.73
N TYR A 311 27.16 -2.74 1.22
CA TYR A 311 28.21 -2.17 2.07
C TYR A 311 27.63 -1.40 3.26
N TYR A 312 26.65 -0.53 3.01
CA TYR A 312 26.01 0.28 4.05
C TYR A 312 25.12 -0.56 4.97
N ALA A 313 24.46 -1.58 4.45
CA ALA A 313 23.69 -2.52 5.25
C ALA A 313 24.58 -3.29 6.22
N ARG A 314 25.71 -3.85 5.73
CA ARG A 314 26.73 -4.51 6.58
C ARG A 314 27.29 -3.58 7.65
N ARG A 315 27.55 -2.33 7.29
CA ARG A 315 28.07 -1.33 8.22
C ARG A 315 27.11 -1.06 9.37
N MET A 316 25.81 -0.92 9.06
CA MET A 316 24.77 -0.75 10.08
C MET A 316 24.57 -2.01 10.92
N ALA A 317 24.54 -3.18 10.27
CA ALA A 317 24.41 -4.47 10.97
C ALA A 317 25.55 -4.68 11.97
N ALA A 318 26.80 -4.38 11.57
CA ALA A 318 27.98 -4.47 12.44
C ALA A 318 27.87 -3.50 13.63
N GLN A 319 27.35 -2.27 13.45
CA GLN A 319 27.19 -1.30 14.53
C GLN A 319 26.27 -1.81 15.65
N VAL A 320 25.19 -2.50 15.30
CA VAL A 320 24.22 -3.02 16.28
C VAL A 320 24.46 -4.47 16.67
N GLY A 321 25.53 -5.10 16.15
CA GLY A 321 25.81 -6.51 16.41
C GLY A 321 24.75 -7.46 15.86
N ALA A 322 24.15 -7.14 14.70
CA ALA A 322 23.07 -7.93 14.11
C ALA A 322 23.59 -9.21 13.45
N GLU A 323 22.76 -10.26 13.48
CA GLU A 323 22.87 -11.42 12.59
C GLU A 323 22.33 -11.02 11.22
N HIS A 324 23.21 -10.81 10.24
CA HIS A 324 22.89 -10.22 8.96
C HIS A 324 22.91 -11.23 7.82
N HIS A 325 21.78 -11.33 7.10
CA HIS A 325 21.60 -12.23 5.96
C HIS A 325 21.44 -11.43 4.67
N GLU A 326 22.13 -11.86 3.62
CA GLU A 326 22.11 -11.21 2.30
C GLU A 326 21.82 -12.19 1.19
N ARG A 327 21.19 -11.70 0.12
CA ARG A 327 21.02 -12.44 -1.13
C ARG A 327 21.25 -11.53 -2.34
N LEU A 328 21.98 -12.03 -3.34
CA LEU A 328 22.11 -11.39 -4.64
C LEU A 328 21.06 -11.95 -5.59
N LEU A 329 20.48 -11.07 -6.40
CA LEU A 329 19.45 -11.39 -7.39
C LEU A 329 19.95 -11.09 -8.80
N ASN A 330 19.37 -11.77 -9.79
CA ASN A 330 19.68 -11.56 -11.20
C ASN A 330 18.43 -11.48 -12.10
N ALA A 331 18.64 -11.20 -13.38
CA ALA A 331 17.56 -11.01 -14.35
C ALA A 331 16.78 -12.30 -14.64
N ASP A 332 17.42 -13.46 -14.64
CA ASP A 332 16.76 -14.73 -14.93
C ASP A 332 15.78 -15.10 -13.81
N GLU A 333 16.16 -14.87 -12.55
CA GLU A 333 15.25 -15.05 -11.40
C GLU A 333 14.02 -14.15 -11.50
N LEU A 334 14.16 -12.89 -11.97
CA LEU A 334 13.01 -12.03 -12.22
C LEU A 334 12.11 -12.60 -13.31
N ILE A 335 12.69 -13.06 -14.43
CA ILE A 335 11.92 -13.63 -15.55
C ILE A 335 11.12 -14.85 -15.10
N ASP A 336 11.70 -15.72 -14.29
CA ASP A 336 11.05 -16.92 -13.76
C ASP A 336 9.96 -16.56 -12.72
N PHE A 337 10.13 -15.47 -11.98
CA PHE A 337 9.17 -15.00 -10.98
C PHE A 337 7.96 -14.27 -11.59
N LEU A 338 8.03 -13.73 -12.80
CA LEU A 338 6.95 -12.94 -13.40
C LEU A 338 5.54 -13.59 -13.30
N PRO A 339 5.37 -14.89 -13.61
CA PRO A 339 4.05 -15.53 -13.47
C PRO A 339 3.55 -15.54 -12.03
N THR A 340 4.39 -15.84 -11.06
CA THR A 340 4.06 -15.83 -9.62
C THR A 340 3.76 -14.42 -9.14
N MET A 341 4.55 -13.43 -9.55
CA MET A 341 4.35 -12.03 -9.21
C MET A 341 2.94 -11.55 -9.59
N VAL A 342 2.52 -11.84 -10.82
CA VAL A 342 1.21 -11.45 -11.33
C VAL A 342 0.08 -12.12 -10.53
N LEU A 343 0.23 -13.40 -10.18
CA LEU A 343 -0.76 -14.11 -9.37
C LEU A 343 -0.85 -13.57 -7.93
N LEU A 344 0.27 -13.10 -7.36
CA LEU A 344 0.29 -12.49 -6.03
C LEU A 344 -0.28 -11.07 -6.04
N GLN A 345 -0.11 -10.33 -7.12
CA GLN A 345 -0.58 -8.94 -7.24
C GLN A 345 -2.11 -8.83 -7.29
N ASP A 346 -2.82 -9.76 -7.89
CA ASP A 346 -4.26 -9.77 -8.20
C ASP A 346 -4.69 -8.73 -9.22
N GLU A 347 -4.26 -7.50 -9.09
CA GLU A 347 -4.40 -6.40 -10.05
C GLU A 347 -3.01 -5.86 -10.40
N PRO A 348 -2.84 -5.18 -11.54
CA PRO A 348 -1.52 -4.72 -11.95
C PRO A 348 -0.94 -3.70 -10.97
N ILE A 349 0.18 -4.04 -10.34
CA ILE A 349 1.04 -3.15 -9.58
C ILE A 349 2.35 -3.03 -10.37
N ALA A 350 2.49 -1.93 -11.12
CA ALA A 350 3.60 -1.79 -12.07
C ALA A 350 4.91 -1.34 -11.41
N ASP A 351 5.19 -1.81 -10.22
CA ASP A 351 6.43 -1.55 -9.51
C ASP A 351 7.36 -2.78 -9.57
N PRO A 352 8.52 -2.69 -10.25
CA PRO A 352 9.45 -3.82 -10.33
C PRO A 352 10.03 -4.23 -8.97
N VAL A 353 9.92 -3.36 -7.96
CA VAL A 353 10.34 -3.65 -6.58
C VAL A 353 9.51 -4.77 -5.93
N CYS A 354 8.41 -5.19 -6.53
CA CYS A 354 7.71 -6.42 -6.14
C CYS A 354 8.66 -7.63 -6.06
N PHE A 355 9.58 -7.77 -7.02
CA PHE A 355 10.52 -8.88 -7.05
C PHE A 355 11.48 -8.92 -5.84
N PRO A 356 12.29 -7.89 -5.56
CA PRO A 356 13.19 -7.93 -4.40
C PRO A 356 12.45 -7.95 -3.05
N VAL A 357 11.25 -7.38 -2.93
CA VAL A 357 10.42 -7.50 -1.71
C VAL A 357 10.01 -8.94 -1.44
N TYR A 358 9.57 -9.67 -2.46
CA TYR A 358 9.31 -11.09 -2.34
C TYR A 358 10.56 -11.89 -1.94
N CYS A 359 11.69 -11.63 -2.60
CA CYS A 359 12.93 -12.34 -2.35
C CYS A 359 13.50 -12.09 -0.95
N VAL A 360 13.48 -10.84 -0.43
CA VAL A 360 13.92 -10.56 0.94
C VAL A 360 12.98 -11.15 1.98
N SER A 361 11.68 -11.20 1.70
CA SER A 361 10.69 -11.84 2.56
C SER A 361 10.91 -13.35 2.62
N LYS A 362 11.18 -13.98 1.47
CA LYS A 362 11.53 -15.38 1.39
C LYS A 362 12.83 -15.70 2.14
N LEU A 363 13.86 -14.86 1.99
CA LEU A 363 15.13 -14.98 2.73
C LEU A 363 14.89 -14.94 4.24
N ALA A 364 14.08 -14.02 4.74
CA ALA A 364 13.73 -13.94 6.16
C ALA A 364 12.98 -15.20 6.63
N ARG A 365 12.01 -15.66 5.85
CA ARG A 365 11.24 -16.88 6.16
C ARG A 365 12.11 -18.13 6.22
N GLU A 366 13.04 -18.29 5.28
CA GLU A 366 14.01 -19.40 5.23
C GLU A 366 14.96 -19.40 6.44
N ASN A 367 15.16 -18.23 7.07
CA ASN A 367 15.95 -18.08 8.32
C ASN A 367 15.07 -18.03 9.59
N GLY A 368 13.83 -18.56 9.52
CA GLY A 368 12.96 -18.74 10.68
C GLY A 368 12.32 -17.45 11.22
N VAL A 369 12.30 -16.36 10.44
CA VAL A 369 11.65 -15.10 10.79
C VAL A 369 10.34 -14.97 10.05
N ILE A 370 9.25 -14.72 10.79
CA ILE A 370 7.88 -14.65 10.27
C ILE A 370 7.37 -13.22 10.20
N VAL A 371 7.97 -12.32 10.97
CA VAL A 371 7.62 -10.90 11.06
C VAL A 371 8.85 -10.06 10.78
N CYS A 372 8.76 -9.04 9.92
CA CYS A 372 9.85 -8.07 9.71
C CYS A 372 9.34 -6.63 9.78
N GLN A 373 10.09 -5.77 10.45
CA GLN A 373 9.88 -4.33 10.35
C GLN A 373 10.54 -3.77 9.09
N VAL A 374 9.87 -2.83 8.42
CA VAL A 374 10.31 -2.21 7.17
C VAL A 374 10.27 -0.69 7.24
N GLY A 375 11.13 0.00 6.51
CA GLY A 375 11.32 1.45 6.57
C GLY A 375 10.40 2.27 5.66
N GLU A 376 9.25 1.73 5.21
CA GLU A 376 8.32 2.43 4.32
C GLU A 376 7.65 3.63 5.01
N GLY A 377 7.37 4.71 4.24
CA GLY A 377 6.66 5.90 4.71
C GLY A 377 7.56 7.08 5.09
N ALA A 378 8.83 6.86 5.40
CA ALA A 378 9.74 7.93 5.82
C ALA A 378 10.04 8.94 4.68
N ASP A 379 10.15 8.47 3.44
CA ASP A 379 10.39 9.33 2.28
C ASP A 379 9.20 10.26 2.01
N GLU A 380 7.99 9.76 2.14
CA GLU A 380 6.74 10.51 1.96
C GLU A 380 6.59 11.58 3.04
N LEU A 381 6.82 11.22 4.30
CA LEU A 381 6.64 12.14 5.43
C LEU A 381 7.71 13.24 5.51
N PHE A 382 8.94 12.93 5.09
CA PHE A 382 10.11 13.82 5.26
C PHE A 382 10.76 14.25 3.94
N CYS A 383 10.04 14.20 2.82
CA CYS A 383 10.51 14.70 1.52
C CYS A 383 11.82 14.02 1.08
N GLY A 384 11.83 12.69 1.01
CA GLY A 384 13.03 11.92 0.70
C GLY A 384 13.37 11.84 -0.79
N TYR A 385 12.45 12.19 -1.69
CA TYR A 385 12.61 12.01 -3.13
C TYR A 385 13.25 13.23 -3.80
N PRO A 386 14.36 13.08 -4.55
CA PRO A 386 15.00 14.20 -5.26
C PRO A 386 14.06 14.93 -6.22
N LEU A 387 13.15 14.23 -6.88
CA LEU A 387 12.16 14.80 -7.79
C LEU A 387 11.26 15.84 -7.10
N TRP A 388 10.96 15.67 -5.82
CA TRP A 388 10.11 16.60 -5.07
C TRP A 388 10.68 18.02 -5.02
N LYS A 389 12.00 18.16 -4.90
CA LYS A 389 12.67 19.47 -4.92
C LYS A 389 12.43 20.20 -6.26
N THR A 390 12.57 19.48 -7.38
CA THR A 390 12.30 20.02 -8.71
C THR A 390 10.82 20.37 -8.86
N THR A 391 9.93 19.51 -8.39
CA THR A 391 8.48 19.72 -8.49
C THR A 391 8.03 20.91 -7.66
N LEU A 392 8.57 21.11 -6.46
CA LEU A 392 8.29 22.32 -5.65
C LEU A 392 8.72 23.62 -6.35
N ALA A 393 9.87 23.60 -7.02
CA ALA A 393 10.32 24.76 -7.81
C ALA A 393 9.38 25.03 -9.00
N LEU A 394 8.92 23.98 -9.67
CA LEU A 394 7.95 24.06 -10.77
C LEU A 394 6.58 24.52 -10.28
N GLN A 395 6.14 24.08 -9.10
CA GLN A 395 4.87 24.52 -8.51
C GLN A 395 4.92 26.05 -8.25
N ARG A 396 5.99 26.55 -7.63
CA ARG A 396 6.18 27.99 -7.40
C ARG A 396 6.11 28.78 -8.69
N TRP A 397 6.70 28.26 -9.78
CA TRP A 397 6.61 28.88 -11.09
C TRP A 397 5.19 28.81 -11.66
N SER A 398 4.48 27.69 -11.48
CA SER A 398 3.09 27.51 -11.89
C SER A 398 2.14 28.49 -11.19
N ASP A 399 2.43 28.82 -9.92
CA ASP A 399 1.62 29.71 -9.08
C ASP A 399 1.78 31.20 -9.44
N TRP A 400 2.75 31.55 -10.30
CA TRP A 400 2.87 32.91 -10.81
C TRP A 400 1.63 33.30 -11.60
N PRO A 401 1.15 34.56 -11.45
CA PRO A 401 -0.09 35.03 -12.05
C PRO A 401 0.04 35.27 -13.57
N VAL A 402 0.49 34.27 -14.32
CA VAL A 402 0.53 34.29 -15.77
C VAL A 402 -0.86 33.93 -16.30
N PRO A 403 -1.49 34.74 -17.14
CA PRO A 403 -2.80 34.46 -17.74
C PRO A 403 -2.83 33.09 -18.42
N ALA A 404 -3.90 32.32 -18.19
CA ALA A 404 -4.08 30.98 -18.78
C ALA A 404 -3.96 30.98 -20.33
N VAL A 405 -4.36 32.07 -20.97
CA VAL A 405 -4.22 32.24 -22.43
C VAL A 405 -2.76 32.16 -22.87
N LEU A 406 -1.85 32.81 -22.15
CA LEU A 406 -0.40 32.78 -22.47
C LEU A 406 0.17 31.38 -22.25
N LYS A 407 -0.25 30.69 -21.17
CA LYS A 407 0.15 29.31 -20.93
C LYS A 407 -0.35 28.37 -22.05
N ARG A 408 -1.59 28.57 -22.54
CA ARG A 408 -2.17 27.83 -23.70
C ARG A 408 -1.45 28.12 -25.01
N LEU A 409 -1.02 29.34 -25.25
CA LEU A 409 -0.18 29.67 -26.41
C LEU A 409 1.16 28.93 -26.34
N GLY A 410 1.78 28.88 -25.17
CA GLY A 410 2.99 28.09 -24.93
C GLY A 410 2.79 26.59 -25.22
N LEU A 411 1.65 26.02 -24.82
CA LEU A 411 1.29 24.64 -25.16
C LEU A 411 1.16 24.43 -26.68
N SER A 412 0.54 25.36 -27.37
CA SER A 412 0.40 25.29 -28.83
C SER A 412 1.77 25.33 -29.52
N ALA A 413 2.68 26.21 -29.06
CA ALA A 413 4.05 26.28 -29.57
C ALA A 413 4.83 24.98 -29.34
N LEU A 414 4.74 24.38 -28.13
CA LEU A 414 5.38 23.11 -27.82
C LEU A 414 4.83 21.96 -28.67
N ARG A 415 3.52 21.97 -28.95
CA ARG A 415 2.86 20.97 -29.82
C ARG A 415 3.33 21.11 -31.27
N LEU A 416 3.40 22.32 -31.80
CA LEU A 416 3.94 22.60 -33.15
C LEU A 416 5.41 22.19 -33.27
N ALA A 417 6.20 22.33 -32.20
CA ALA A 417 7.59 21.89 -32.15
C ALA A 417 7.74 20.36 -31.93
N GLY A 418 6.65 19.57 -31.90
CA GLY A 418 6.68 18.12 -31.67
C GLY A 418 7.09 17.73 -30.25
N ARG A 419 7.01 18.65 -29.28
CA ARG A 419 7.42 18.46 -27.87
C ARG A 419 6.25 18.19 -26.92
N ASP A 420 5.09 17.85 -27.43
CA ASP A 420 3.86 17.56 -26.68
C ASP A 420 3.95 16.29 -25.79
N ARG A 421 4.99 15.47 -25.96
CA ARG A 421 5.30 14.31 -25.10
C ARG A 421 6.25 14.61 -23.95
N SER A 422 6.77 15.84 -23.88
CA SER A 422 7.76 16.19 -22.85
C SER A 422 7.09 16.39 -21.48
N PRO A 423 7.79 16.10 -20.36
CA PRO A 423 7.31 16.47 -19.03
C PRO A 423 6.99 17.96 -18.91
N ARG A 424 7.74 18.84 -19.61
CA ARG A 424 7.50 20.29 -19.63
C ARG A 424 6.14 20.64 -20.23
N TYR A 425 5.70 19.93 -21.27
CA TYR A 425 4.37 20.12 -21.85
C TYR A 425 3.28 19.76 -20.82
N GLU A 426 3.41 18.64 -20.14
CA GLU A 426 2.45 18.20 -19.14
C GLU A 426 2.36 19.19 -17.96
N TRP A 427 3.48 19.65 -17.44
CA TRP A 427 3.51 20.64 -16.35
C TRP A 427 2.86 21.97 -16.76
N LEU A 428 3.14 22.45 -17.97
CA LEU A 428 2.51 23.66 -18.50
C LEU A 428 1.00 23.47 -18.71
N ARG A 429 0.56 22.26 -19.13
CA ARG A 429 -0.86 21.92 -19.28
C ARG A 429 -1.57 22.01 -17.92
N ARG A 430 -1.05 21.31 -16.90
CA ARG A 430 -1.58 21.36 -15.54
C ARG A 430 -1.68 22.79 -15.03
N SER A 431 -0.62 23.55 -15.21
CA SER A 431 -0.59 24.97 -14.83
C SER A 431 -1.63 25.81 -15.58
N ALA A 432 -1.89 25.54 -16.87
CA ALA A 432 -2.89 26.24 -17.67
C ALA A 432 -4.33 25.88 -17.28
N GLU A 433 -4.55 24.70 -16.72
CA GLU A 433 -5.83 24.18 -16.24
C GLU A 433 -6.06 24.46 -14.74
N GLY A 434 -5.09 25.08 -14.06
CA GLY A 434 -5.18 25.38 -12.61
C GLY A 434 -4.99 24.14 -11.73
N GLU A 435 -4.41 23.07 -12.28
CA GLU A 435 -4.11 21.85 -11.56
C GLU A 435 -2.73 21.94 -10.89
N PRO A 436 -2.52 21.27 -9.75
CA PRO A 436 -1.19 21.13 -9.16
C PRO A 436 -0.24 20.43 -10.13
N VAL A 437 1.03 20.85 -10.12
CA VAL A 437 2.07 20.19 -10.92
C VAL A 437 2.30 18.75 -10.45
N PHE A 438 2.23 18.51 -9.15
CA PHE A 438 2.40 17.19 -8.54
C PHE A 438 1.05 16.48 -8.39
N TRP A 439 0.92 15.32 -9.01
CA TRP A 439 -0.21 14.43 -8.84
C TRP A 439 0.14 13.23 -7.96
N SER A 440 1.34 12.65 -8.12
CA SER A 440 1.87 11.55 -7.33
C SER A 440 3.39 11.42 -7.51
N GLY A 441 4.07 10.79 -6.57
CA GLY A 441 5.48 10.40 -6.73
C GLY A 441 5.71 9.24 -7.71
N ALA A 442 4.64 8.68 -8.29
CA ALA A 442 4.70 7.54 -9.22
C ALA A 442 3.87 7.83 -10.47
N GLU A 443 4.42 8.62 -11.39
CA GLU A 443 3.77 8.92 -12.66
C GLU A 443 4.50 8.25 -13.84
N ALA A 444 3.77 7.49 -14.67
CA ALA A 444 4.33 6.78 -15.83
C ALA A 444 4.03 7.48 -17.16
N PHE A 445 2.75 7.64 -17.47
CA PHE A 445 2.28 8.19 -18.74
C PHE A 445 1.53 9.50 -18.51
N THR A 446 1.94 10.56 -19.23
CA THR A 446 1.20 11.82 -19.26
C THR A 446 -0.11 11.66 -20.05
N GLU A 447 -1.02 12.63 -19.91
CA GLU A 447 -2.27 12.64 -20.68
C GLU A 447 -2.03 12.55 -22.19
N ALA A 448 -1.01 13.28 -22.71
CA ALA A 448 -0.64 13.23 -24.12
C ALA A 448 -0.13 11.86 -24.58
N HIS A 449 0.58 11.14 -23.69
CA HIS A 449 1.01 9.76 -23.98
C HIS A 449 -0.19 8.82 -24.05
N LYS A 450 -1.12 8.88 -23.09
CA LYS A 450 -2.31 8.01 -23.04
C LYS A 450 -3.18 8.17 -24.27
N GLN A 451 -3.37 9.40 -24.77
CA GLN A 451 -4.15 9.68 -25.98
C GLN A 451 -3.64 8.96 -27.23
N ARG A 452 -2.37 8.59 -27.28
CA ARG A 452 -1.75 7.88 -28.41
C ARG A 452 -1.60 6.38 -28.14
N LEU A 453 -1.29 6.04 -26.89
CA LEU A 453 -1.04 4.66 -26.45
C LEU A 453 -2.34 3.82 -26.46
N ILE A 454 -3.43 4.39 -25.98
CA ILE A 454 -4.71 3.67 -25.90
C ILE A 454 -5.33 3.58 -27.29
N ALA A 455 -5.65 2.35 -27.72
CA ALA A 455 -6.30 2.11 -28.99
C ALA A 455 -7.64 2.84 -29.09
N ARG A 456 -7.95 3.35 -30.30
CA ARG A 456 -9.10 4.26 -30.54
C ARG A 456 -10.42 3.69 -30.04
N ASP A 457 -10.68 2.41 -30.27
CA ASP A 457 -11.96 1.80 -29.95
C ASP A 457 -12.11 1.56 -28.44
N PHE A 458 -11.03 1.21 -27.75
CA PHE A 458 -11.07 1.10 -26.30
C PHE A 458 -11.18 2.48 -25.62
N ARG A 459 -10.50 3.49 -26.15
CA ARG A 459 -10.58 4.86 -25.63
C ARG A 459 -12.00 5.44 -25.62
N ARG A 460 -12.88 5.01 -26.55
CA ARG A 460 -14.28 5.43 -26.57
C ARG A 460 -15.11 4.91 -25.39
N LYS A 461 -14.61 3.88 -24.68
CA LYS A 461 -15.24 3.33 -23.47
C LYS A 461 -14.84 4.08 -22.20
N ILE A 462 -13.84 4.95 -22.29
CA ILE A 462 -13.30 5.70 -21.16
C ILE A 462 -14.02 7.04 -21.12
N GLU A 463 -14.71 7.31 -20.01
CA GLU A 463 -15.41 8.58 -19.77
C GLU A 463 -14.47 9.63 -19.16
N ALA A 464 -13.47 9.20 -18.36
CA ALA A 464 -12.50 10.07 -17.74
C ALA A 464 -11.71 10.91 -18.78
N ARG A 465 -11.64 12.21 -18.55
CA ARG A 465 -10.90 13.16 -19.40
C ARG A 465 -9.45 13.31 -18.96
N SER A 466 -9.21 13.11 -17.68
CA SER A 466 -7.91 13.27 -17.05
C SER A 466 -7.80 12.37 -15.82
N SER A 467 -6.59 11.87 -15.52
CA SER A 467 -6.35 11.16 -14.26
C SER A 467 -6.35 12.09 -13.04
N TRP A 468 -6.39 13.40 -13.26
CA TRP A 468 -6.66 14.37 -12.20
C TRP A 468 -8.01 14.13 -11.50
N GLU A 469 -8.99 13.60 -12.21
CA GLU A 469 -10.32 13.29 -11.66
C GLU A 469 -10.24 12.36 -10.44
N ALA A 470 -9.32 11.40 -10.44
CA ALA A 470 -9.09 10.51 -9.30
C ALA A 470 -8.50 11.24 -8.07
N LEU A 471 -7.84 12.38 -8.26
CA LEU A 471 -7.22 13.17 -7.20
C LEU A 471 -8.07 14.35 -6.73
N GLN A 472 -9.11 14.73 -7.48
CA GLN A 472 -9.97 15.86 -7.12
C GLN A 472 -10.59 15.75 -5.73
N PRO A 473 -11.11 14.58 -5.28
CA PRO A 473 -11.62 14.46 -3.91
C PRO A 473 -10.54 14.66 -2.85
N VAL A 474 -9.32 14.14 -3.09
CA VAL A 474 -8.16 14.32 -2.20
C VAL A 474 -7.76 15.79 -2.14
N ARG A 475 -7.74 16.47 -3.29
CA ARG A 475 -7.41 17.90 -3.36
C ARG A 475 -8.44 18.75 -2.63
N ARG A 476 -9.73 18.48 -2.83
CA ARG A 476 -10.81 19.18 -2.12
C ARG A 476 -10.64 19.05 -0.61
N ARG A 477 -10.43 17.82 -0.13
CA ARG A 477 -10.21 17.56 1.30
C ARG A 477 -9.00 18.33 1.85
N PHE A 478 -7.89 18.34 1.09
CA PHE A 478 -6.70 19.12 1.45
C PHE A 478 -6.99 20.62 1.56
N ASP A 479 -7.70 21.18 0.57
CA ASP A 479 -8.01 22.60 0.53
C ASP A 479 -8.99 23.02 1.65
N GLU A 480 -9.85 22.10 2.10
CA GLU A 480 -10.82 22.35 3.18
C GLU A 480 -10.16 22.25 4.57
N ALA A 481 -9.34 21.21 4.81
CA ALA A 481 -8.93 20.81 6.15
C ALA A 481 -7.47 21.09 6.51
N ALA A 482 -6.55 21.23 5.51
CA ALA A 482 -5.14 21.41 5.81
C ALA A 482 -4.87 22.78 6.48
N TRP A 483 -4.21 22.75 7.64
CA TRP A 483 -3.78 23.95 8.35
C TRP A 483 -2.61 24.66 7.64
N ASP A 484 -1.74 23.93 6.94
CA ASP A 484 -0.68 24.46 6.07
C ASP A 484 -0.89 23.94 4.64
N ARG A 485 -1.42 24.80 3.77
CA ARG A 485 -1.73 24.49 2.35
C ARG A 485 -0.52 24.66 1.43
N SER A 486 0.70 24.48 1.95
CA SER A 486 1.92 24.54 1.16
C SER A 486 1.96 23.41 0.10
N GLY A 487 2.69 23.68 -0.99
CA GLY A 487 2.90 22.68 -2.03
C GLY A 487 3.57 21.39 -1.51
N LEU A 488 4.39 21.51 -0.46
CA LEU A 488 5.02 20.35 0.16
C LEU A 488 4.00 19.47 0.90
N ASN A 489 3.13 20.06 1.71
CA ASN A 489 2.09 19.31 2.41
C ASN A 489 1.08 18.70 1.43
N TRP A 490 0.81 19.38 0.30
CA TRP A 490 0.04 18.75 -0.78
C TRP A 490 0.72 17.50 -1.31
N MET A 491 2.03 17.55 -1.61
CA MET A 491 2.77 16.39 -2.13
C MET A 491 2.78 15.24 -1.15
N THR A 492 3.03 15.49 0.13
CA THR A 492 2.96 14.48 1.19
C THR A 492 1.56 13.88 1.30
N TYR A 493 0.52 14.73 1.31
CA TYR A 493 -0.86 14.27 1.48
C TYR A 493 -1.35 13.48 0.26
N ALA A 494 -1.04 13.91 -0.95
CA ALA A 494 -1.37 13.19 -2.17
C ALA A 494 -0.75 11.78 -2.17
N ASP A 495 0.53 11.66 -1.78
CA ASP A 495 1.18 10.35 -1.68
C ASP A 495 0.64 9.52 -0.50
N LEU A 496 0.28 10.12 0.64
CA LEU A 496 -0.38 9.42 1.76
C LEU A 496 -1.75 8.86 1.39
N ARG A 497 -2.48 9.51 0.47
CA ARG A 497 -3.86 9.11 0.10
C ARG A 497 -3.92 8.27 -1.17
N LEU A 498 -2.87 8.26 -2.00
CA LEU A 498 -2.84 7.52 -3.25
C LEU A 498 -1.65 6.55 -3.32
N ARG A 499 -0.44 7.08 -3.47
CA ARG A 499 0.74 6.26 -3.76
C ARG A 499 1.07 5.28 -2.64
N LEU A 500 1.01 5.74 -1.41
CA LEU A 500 1.37 4.93 -0.25
C LEU A 500 0.39 3.76 -0.05
N PRO A 501 -0.93 3.96 0.12
CA PRO A 501 -1.86 2.87 0.35
C PRO A 501 -2.06 1.97 -0.86
N GLU A 502 -2.02 2.50 -2.09
CA GLU A 502 -2.46 1.75 -3.28
C GLU A 502 -1.31 1.17 -4.11
N LEU A 503 -0.08 1.66 -3.93
CA LEU A 503 1.10 1.17 -4.61
C LEU A 503 2.12 0.57 -3.63
N LEU A 504 2.67 1.38 -2.72
CA LEU A 504 3.81 0.97 -1.91
C LEU A 504 3.43 -0.08 -0.87
N LEU A 505 2.37 0.15 -0.11
CA LEU A 505 1.91 -0.78 0.92
C LEU A 505 1.29 -2.04 0.33
N MET A 506 0.56 -1.92 -0.79
CA MET A 506 0.05 -3.10 -1.49
C MET A 506 1.16 -3.96 -2.06
N ARG A 507 2.21 -3.36 -2.63
CA ARG A 507 3.41 -4.06 -3.05
C ARG A 507 4.04 -4.83 -1.88
N VAL A 508 4.25 -4.15 -0.74
CA VAL A 508 4.84 -4.76 0.45
C VAL A 508 3.96 -5.88 0.99
N ASP A 509 2.67 -5.63 1.21
CA ASP A 509 1.74 -6.64 1.75
C ASP A 509 1.65 -7.88 0.86
N LYS A 510 1.36 -7.70 -0.44
CA LYS A 510 1.16 -8.84 -1.35
C LYS A 510 2.42 -9.66 -1.56
N MET A 511 3.59 -9.03 -1.67
CA MET A 511 4.85 -9.73 -1.91
C MET A 511 5.37 -10.41 -0.65
N SER A 512 5.30 -9.77 0.52
CA SER A 512 5.71 -10.38 1.77
C SER A 512 4.78 -11.54 2.16
N MET A 513 3.46 -11.35 1.96
CA MET A 513 2.48 -12.42 2.20
C MET A 513 2.60 -13.57 1.21
N GLY A 514 3.06 -13.31 -0.02
CA GLY A 514 3.42 -14.36 -0.96
C GLY A 514 4.51 -15.30 -0.45
N ALA A 515 5.33 -14.83 0.49
CA ALA A 515 6.32 -15.62 1.22
C ALA A 515 5.86 -16.01 2.64
N SER A 516 4.58 -15.83 3.00
CA SER A 516 4.02 -16.05 4.34
C SER A 516 4.79 -15.30 5.45
N LEU A 517 5.12 -14.02 5.19
CA LEU A 517 5.82 -13.14 6.11
C LEU A 517 5.01 -11.87 6.36
N GLU A 518 4.92 -11.43 7.61
CA GLU A 518 4.29 -10.18 8.00
C GLU A 518 5.27 -9.02 7.95
N ALA A 519 4.98 -7.99 7.13
CA ALA A 519 5.71 -6.72 7.14
C ALA A 519 5.00 -5.69 8.02
N ARG A 520 5.76 -5.02 8.91
CA ARG A 520 5.32 -3.96 9.82
C ARG A 520 6.02 -2.64 9.50
N VAL A 521 5.29 -1.54 9.52
CA VAL A 521 5.73 -0.21 9.04
C VAL A 521 5.78 0.82 10.18
N PRO A 522 6.88 0.94 10.94
CA PRO A 522 6.95 1.83 12.10
C PRO A 522 6.77 3.32 11.76
N PHE A 523 7.28 3.80 10.63
CA PHE A 523 7.12 5.19 10.20
C PHE A 523 5.66 5.56 9.86
N LEU A 524 4.79 4.55 9.72
CA LEU A 524 3.37 4.73 9.39
C LEU A 524 2.44 4.44 10.59
N ASP A 525 2.98 4.50 11.80
CA ASP A 525 2.14 4.65 12.99
C ASP A 525 1.35 5.94 12.88
N HIS A 526 0.02 5.89 13.06
CA HIS A 526 -0.81 7.06 12.84
C HIS A 526 -0.44 8.23 13.76
N LYS A 527 0.01 7.98 15.00
CA LYS A 527 0.50 9.03 15.90
C LYS A 527 1.78 9.68 15.40
N PHE A 528 2.67 8.88 14.82
CA PHE A 528 3.87 9.41 14.17
C PHE A 528 3.54 10.20 12.90
N VAL A 529 2.58 9.72 12.09
CA VAL A 529 2.10 10.45 10.90
C VAL A 529 1.43 11.76 11.29
N GLU A 530 0.55 11.77 12.29
CA GLU A 530 -0.08 12.97 12.83
C GLU A 530 0.97 13.98 13.31
N LEU A 531 1.97 13.52 14.08
CA LEU A 531 3.09 14.37 14.52
C LEU A 531 3.89 14.94 13.33
N ALA A 532 4.24 14.09 12.35
CA ALA A 532 4.97 14.53 11.16
C ALA A 532 4.21 15.58 10.36
N MET A 533 2.87 15.45 10.24
CA MET A 533 2.02 16.41 9.54
C MET A 533 1.71 17.68 10.36
N SER A 534 1.98 17.67 11.67
CA SER A 534 1.91 18.85 12.56
C SER A 534 3.14 19.75 12.46
N ILE A 535 4.22 19.29 11.82
CA ILE A 535 5.50 20.04 11.74
C ILE A 535 5.42 21.06 10.61
N PRO A 536 5.70 22.36 10.88
CA PRO A 536 5.75 23.39 9.86
C PRO A 536 6.72 23.06 8.73
N THR A 537 6.30 23.30 7.49
CA THR A 537 7.08 22.99 6.29
C THR A 537 8.50 23.58 6.32
N ARG A 538 8.68 24.82 6.85
CA ARG A 538 9.99 25.47 7.01
C ARG A 538 10.98 24.65 7.85
N ILE A 539 10.48 23.88 8.83
CA ILE A 539 11.32 23.03 9.70
C ILE A 539 11.60 21.69 9.02
N LYS A 540 10.62 21.12 8.30
CA LYS A 540 10.78 19.83 7.63
C LYS A 540 11.93 19.80 6.62
N ILE A 541 12.06 20.86 5.81
CA ILE A 541 12.99 20.93 4.67
C ILE A 541 14.07 21.99 4.84
N GLY A 542 14.37 22.44 6.02
CA GLY A 542 15.33 23.53 6.30
C GLY A 542 16.39 23.70 5.22
N ASP A 543 16.58 24.90 4.70
CA ASP A 543 17.49 25.25 3.59
C ASP A 543 17.25 24.45 2.27
N GLY A 544 16.07 23.84 2.10
CA GLY A 544 15.72 23.03 0.92
C GLY A 544 16.44 21.68 0.84
N ARG A 545 16.93 21.14 1.95
CA ARG A 545 17.58 19.82 2.02
C ARG A 545 16.54 18.70 2.21
N LEU A 546 16.67 17.64 1.43
CA LEU A 546 15.84 16.46 1.55
C LEU A 546 16.08 15.74 2.90
N LYS A 547 14.98 15.30 3.55
CA LYS A 547 15.01 14.66 4.88
C LYS A 547 15.73 15.47 5.96
N TYR A 548 15.79 16.81 5.81
CA TYR A 548 16.58 17.67 6.69
C TYR A 548 16.32 17.37 8.19
N LEU A 549 15.08 17.42 8.59
CA LEU A 549 14.71 17.24 9.99
C LEU A 549 15.01 15.80 10.47
N LEU A 550 14.65 14.79 9.67
CA LEU A 550 14.95 13.40 10.01
C LEU A 550 16.45 13.16 10.12
N LYS A 551 17.26 13.64 9.16
CA LYS A 551 18.71 13.54 9.19
C LYS A 551 19.30 14.14 10.46
N LYS A 552 18.79 15.28 10.90
CA LYS A 552 19.23 15.90 12.16
C LYS A 552 18.79 15.10 13.39
N ALA A 553 17.59 14.56 13.37
CA ALA A 553 17.03 13.82 14.47
C ALA A 553 17.78 12.49 14.75
N VAL A 554 18.31 11.84 13.70
CA VAL A 554 18.97 10.54 13.81
C VAL A 554 20.50 10.62 14.02
N ARG A 555 21.08 11.83 14.10
CA ARG A 555 22.51 11.99 14.41
C ARG A 555 22.85 11.43 15.79
N GLY A 556 23.92 10.67 15.84
CA GLY A 556 24.31 9.90 17.03
C GLY A 556 23.58 8.56 17.23
N LEU A 557 22.51 8.29 16.46
CA LEU A 557 21.78 7.02 16.50
C LEU A 557 22.31 6.03 15.45
N ILE A 558 22.65 6.52 14.27
CA ILE A 558 23.20 5.72 13.16
C ILE A 558 24.51 6.34 12.66
N PRO A 559 25.38 5.58 11.93
CA PRO A 559 26.64 6.10 11.42
C PRO A 559 26.45 7.37 10.56
N GLU A 560 27.30 8.39 10.74
CA GLU A 560 27.24 9.64 10.00
C GLU A 560 27.34 9.44 8.49
N GLU A 561 28.14 8.48 8.03
CA GLU A 561 28.28 8.12 6.61
C GLU A 561 26.98 7.64 5.97
N LEU A 562 26.04 7.07 6.74
CA LEU A 562 24.73 6.65 6.27
C LEU A 562 23.75 7.83 6.16
N ILE A 563 23.94 8.88 6.98
CA ILE A 563 23.09 10.07 7.02
C ILE A 563 23.33 10.99 5.83
N ASP A 564 24.59 11.23 5.52
CA ASP A 564 24.98 12.29 4.57
C ASP A 564 25.19 11.78 3.13
N ARG A 565 25.10 10.47 2.90
CA ARG A 565 25.21 9.90 1.55
C ARG A 565 24.09 10.35 0.61
N PRO A 566 24.34 10.37 -0.71
CA PRO A 566 23.27 10.60 -1.69
C PRO A 566 22.16 9.57 -1.57
N LYS A 567 20.91 10.01 -1.67
CA LYS A 567 19.75 9.12 -1.67
C LYS A 567 19.78 8.21 -2.90
N GLN A 568 19.71 6.91 -2.66
CA GLN A 568 19.37 5.92 -3.67
C GLN A 568 18.04 5.26 -3.25
N GLY A 569 17.11 5.14 -4.19
CA GLY A 569 15.85 4.41 -3.96
C GLY A 569 16.10 2.91 -3.95
N PHE A 570 15.28 2.18 -3.20
CA PHE A 570 15.18 0.74 -3.35
C PHE A 570 14.60 0.46 -4.74
N GLY A 571 15.43 0.00 -5.67
CA GLY A 571 15.09 -0.13 -7.08
C GLY A 571 15.57 -1.46 -7.66
N VAL A 572 15.26 -1.69 -8.92
CA VAL A 572 15.66 -2.86 -9.70
C VAL A 572 16.34 -2.35 -10.98
N PRO A 573 17.46 -2.89 -11.42
CA PRO A 573 18.14 -2.48 -12.66
C PRO A 573 17.39 -2.98 -13.91
N VAL A 574 16.08 -2.70 -13.97
CA VAL A 574 15.18 -3.16 -15.03
C VAL A 574 15.61 -2.60 -16.39
N HIS A 575 16.15 -1.37 -16.41
CA HIS A 575 16.59 -0.73 -17.65
C HIS A 575 17.66 -1.56 -18.34
N GLU A 576 18.69 -1.99 -17.61
CA GLU A 576 19.78 -2.82 -18.15
C GLU A 576 19.27 -4.22 -18.51
N TRP A 577 18.39 -4.78 -17.72
CA TRP A 577 17.83 -6.11 -17.96
C TRP A 577 16.95 -6.16 -19.22
N PHE A 578 16.36 -5.04 -19.64
CA PHE A 578 15.61 -4.94 -20.90
C PHE A 578 16.50 -5.04 -22.17
N PHE A 579 17.81 -4.84 -22.06
CA PHE A 579 18.75 -5.07 -23.19
C PHE A 579 19.12 -6.54 -23.38
N GLY A 580 18.62 -7.46 -22.54
CA GLY A 580 18.84 -8.89 -22.59
C GLY A 580 17.54 -9.69 -22.82
N ARG A 581 17.52 -10.90 -22.28
CA ARG A 581 16.40 -11.87 -22.41
C ARG A 581 15.04 -11.31 -21.99
N LEU A 582 15.01 -10.43 -20.97
CA LEU A 582 13.78 -9.78 -20.54
C LEU A 582 13.17 -8.92 -21.68
N GLY A 583 13.99 -8.19 -22.43
CA GLY A 583 13.53 -7.34 -23.53
C GLY A 583 12.95 -8.14 -24.69
N GLU A 584 13.60 -9.25 -25.09
CA GLU A 584 13.10 -10.14 -26.13
C GLU A 584 11.74 -10.74 -25.77
N ARG A 585 11.63 -11.26 -24.53
CA ARG A 585 10.39 -11.81 -24.00
C ARG A 585 9.27 -10.73 -23.91
N THR A 586 9.62 -9.55 -23.48
CA THR A 586 8.69 -8.41 -23.38
C THR A 586 8.16 -8.00 -24.75
N ARG A 587 9.05 -7.92 -25.77
CA ARG A 587 8.66 -7.58 -27.14
C ARG A 587 7.67 -8.61 -27.71
N ALA A 588 7.96 -9.90 -27.53
CA ALA A 588 7.09 -10.98 -27.98
C ALA A 588 5.73 -10.98 -27.27
N GLU A 589 5.73 -10.75 -25.95
CA GLU A 589 4.49 -10.72 -25.15
C GLU A 589 3.60 -9.54 -25.52
N LEU A 590 4.16 -8.33 -25.63
CA LEU A 590 3.42 -7.14 -25.99
C LEU A 590 2.93 -7.19 -27.45
N ASP A 591 3.68 -7.80 -28.34
CA ASP A 591 3.23 -8.02 -29.73
C ASP A 591 1.99 -8.93 -29.77
N ARG A 592 2.04 -10.04 -29.06
CA ARG A 592 0.89 -10.96 -28.92
C ARG A 592 -0.30 -10.21 -28.31
N PHE A 593 -0.10 -9.54 -27.19
CA PHE A 593 -1.15 -8.81 -26.49
C PHE A 593 -1.84 -7.78 -27.37
N CYS A 594 -1.08 -6.99 -28.14
CA CYS A 594 -1.64 -6.00 -29.07
C CYS A 594 -2.41 -6.61 -30.24
N ARG A 595 -2.05 -7.83 -30.67
CA ARG A 595 -2.81 -8.55 -31.72
C ARG A 595 -4.10 -9.16 -31.21
N ASP A 596 -4.05 -9.70 -29.97
CA ASP A 596 -5.16 -10.45 -29.39
C ASP A 596 -6.20 -9.52 -28.73
N THR A 597 -5.84 -8.26 -28.48
CA THR A 597 -6.66 -7.30 -27.76
C THR A 597 -6.69 -5.92 -28.44
N GLY A 598 -7.64 -5.10 -28.05
CA GLY A 598 -7.77 -3.72 -28.52
C GLY A 598 -7.41 -2.66 -27.49
N TYR A 599 -6.57 -2.96 -26.48
CA TYR A 599 -6.24 -1.98 -25.42
C TYR A 599 -5.22 -0.94 -25.88
N PHE A 600 -4.14 -1.37 -26.54
CA PHE A 600 -3.03 -0.50 -26.94
C PHE A 600 -2.90 -0.35 -28.44
N ASP A 601 -2.46 0.83 -28.88
CA ASP A 601 -1.98 1.02 -30.25
C ASP A 601 -0.61 0.35 -30.41
N ARG A 602 -0.57 -0.69 -31.25
CA ARG A 602 0.64 -1.51 -31.46
C ARG A 602 1.83 -0.68 -31.93
N ARG A 603 1.63 0.33 -32.79
CA ARG A 603 2.71 1.17 -33.33
C ARG A 603 3.35 1.99 -32.21
N GLU A 604 2.53 2.54 -31.32
CA GLU A 604 3.02 3.33 -30.19
C GLU A 604 3.75 2.46 -29.17
N VAL A 605 3.27 1.25 -28.89
CA VAL A 605 3.98 0.28 -28.01
C VAL A 605 5.38 -0.04 -28.57
N PHE A 606 5.49 -0.35 -29.88
CA PHE A 606 6.78 -0.65 -30.49
C PHE A 606 7.70 0.56 -30.53
N ARG A 607 7.16 1.77 -30.74
CA ARG A 607 7.92 3.01 -30.64
C ARG A 607 8.55 3.18 -29.24
N LEU A 608 7.83 2.84 -28.17
CA LEU A 608 8.36 2.90 -26.81
C LEU A 608 9.46 1.87 -26.58
N ILE A 609 9.30 0.65 -27.08
CA ILE A 609 10.32 -0.40 -27.01
C ILE A 609 11.58 0.05 -27.76
N ASP A 610 11.46 0.51 -29.00
CA ASP A 610 12.57 0.93 -29.84
C ASP A 610 13.29 2.18 -29.31
N ALA A 611 12.56 3.05 -28.58
CA ALA A 611 13.12 4.21 -27.88
C ALA A 611 13.81 3.87 -26.55
N GLY A 612 13.85 2.59 -26.14
CA GLY A 612 14.45 2.19 -24.86
C GLY A 612 13.70 2.70 -23.62
N ALA A 613 12.39 2.95 -23.72
CA ALA A 613 11.55 3.45 -22.62
C ALA A 613 11.26 2.34 -21.58
N GLY A 614 12.30 1.72 -21.04
CA GLY A 614 12.24 0.49 -20.24
C GLY A 614 11.22 0.53 -19.10
N VAL A 615 11.14 1.64 -18.35
CA VAL A 615 10.17 1.79 -17.27
C VAL A 615 8.73 1.76 -17.80
N GLN A 616 8.42 2.53 -18.87
CA GLN A 616 7.08 2.54 -19.46
C GLN A 616 6.71 1.19 -20.07
N VAL A 617 7.66 0.53 -20.73
CA VAL A 617 7.47 -0.80 -21.31
C VAL A 617 7.20 -1.85 -20.23
N TRP A 618 7.84 -1.74 -19.05
CA TRP A 618 7.56 -2.59 -17.90
C TRP A 618 6.09 -2.52 -17.46
N TYR A 619 5.50 -1.32 -17.45
CA TYR A 619 4.10 -1.16 -17.05
C TYR A 619 3.14 -1.82 -18.03
N LEU A 620 3.42 -1.69 -19.33
CA LEU A 620 2.64 -2.37 -20.36
C LEU A 620 2.76 -3.89 -20.25
N LEU A 621 3.96 -4.39 -19.98
CA LEU A 621 4.21 -5.82 -19.76
C LEU A 621 3.43 -6.33 -18.55
N ASN A 622 3.48 -5.63 -17.41
CA ASN A 622 2.78 -6.03 -16.19
C ASN A 622 1.26 -6.14 -16.45
N PHE A 623 0.68 -5.15 -17.13
CA PHE A 623 -0.73 -5.19 -17.51
C PHE A 623 -1.04 -6.36 -18.46
N ALA A 624 -0.23 -6.59 -19.49
CA ALA A 624 -0.45 -7.67 -20.45
C ALA A 624 -0.40 -9.06 -19.80
N LEU A 625 0.57 -9.28 -18.90
CA LEU A 625 0.70 -10.52 -18.15
C LEU A 625 -0.48 -10.74 -17.19
N TRP A 626 -0.90 -9.69 -16.48
CA TRP A 626 -2.06 -9.72 -15.60
C TRP A 626 -3.35 -10.03 -16.39
N TRP A 627 -3.58 -9.34 -17.50
CA TRP A 627 -4.76 -9.56 -18.35
C TRP A 627 -4.86 -11.01 -18.80
N ARG A 628 -3.73 -11.59 -19.23
CA ARG A 628 -3.69 -13.00 -19.63
C ARG A 628 -3.97 -13.96 -18.47
N ALA A 629 -3.50 -13.64 -17.27
CA ALA A 629 -3.69 -14.49 -16.10
C ALA A 629 -5.12 -14.46 -15.56
N TYR A 630 -5.82 -13.32 -15.66
CA TYR A 630 -7.08 -13.12 -14.95
C TYR A 630 -8.29 -12.83 -15.85
N VAL A 631 -8.10 -12.23 -17.03
CA VAL A 631 -9.21 -11.80 -17.90
C VAL A 631 -9.40 -12.74 -19.08
N ALA A 632 -8.29 -13.21 -19.69
CA ALA A 632 -8.35 -14.10 -20.87
C ALA A 632 -8.76 -15.55 -20.56
N ARG A 633 -9.07 -15.88 -19.32
CA ARG A 633 -9.46 -17.24 -18.88
C ARG A 633 -10.91 -17.55 -19.19
#